data_43b1e3dfb533346b9cf7940d595048c9
#
_entry.id   43b1e3dfb533346b9cf7940d595048c9
#
_cell.length_a   1.000
_cell.length_b   1.000
_cell.length_c   1.000
_cell.angle_alpha   90.00
_cell.angle_beta   90.00
_cell.angle_gamma   90.00
#
_symmetry.space_group_name_H-M   'P 1'
#
loop_
_entity.id
_entity.type
_entity.pdbx_description
1 polymer ?
#
loop_
_entity_poly.entity_id
_entity_poly.type
_entity_poly.pdbx_seq_one_letter_code
_entity_poly.pdbx_strand_id
1 'polypeptide(L)'
;MNPVVMTVTLVTEDGVLIDAVHLPPQGRPPQELAAAQELVPLGLASGEPESTGPAALQRDLALVIVHGFTMSWQRQLSWRIVQRFNHSAGVVSFDFRGHGRSTGFSTLGDKEIDDLDVAVRYARELGYQRVATIGFSMGGSVVLRHAALRGGVDAVISVSGPGRWFYRGTVAMRRVHLAAERRIGRWFCKQVLNTRISPDGWPTPDPLPPAEAAALITPTPVLIVHGDKDIYFPPDHGQQLYDAAREPKELWMIHGFGHAERHTDDALADRLAAWADKASAAFRAEQQPAT
;
A
#
# COMPACT_ATOMS: atom_id res chain seq x y z
N MET A 1 -7.40 25.09 -3.35
CA MET A 1 -5.94 25.20 -3.10
C MET A 1 -5.27 23.95 -3.65
N ASN A 2 -4.12 24.07 -4.28
CA ASN A 2 -3.36 22.88 -4.64
C ASN A 2 -2.86 22.21 -3.36
N PRO A 3 -2.92 20.86 -3.26
CA PRO A 3 -2.40 20.17 -2.08
C PRO A 3 -0.90 20.44 -1.91
N VAL A 4 -0.46 20.57 -0.67
CA VAL A 4 0.98 20.57 -0.36
C VAL A 4 1.51 19.19 -0.66
N VAL A 5 2.49 19.10 -1.56
CA VAL A 5 3.10 17.84 -2.00
C VAL A 5 4.53 17.80 -1.52
N MET A 6 4.88 16.80 -0.73
CA MET A 6 6.22 16.61 -0.18
C MET A 6 6.80 15.30 -0.73
N THR A 7 7.82 15.40 -1.57
CA THR A 7 8.55 14.21 -2.04
C THR A 7 9.65 13.86 -1.05
N VAL A 8 9.84 12.57 -0.83
CA VAL A 8 10.85 12.03 0.09
C VAL A 8 11.47 10.77 -0.49
N THR A 9 12.73 10.50 -0.15
CA THR A 9 13.38 9.22 -0.42
C THR A 9 13.45 8.43 0.88
N LEU A 10 12.77 7.28 0.91
CA LEU A 10 12.85 6.34 2.03
C LEU A 10 13.91 5.29 1.71
N VAL A 11 14.49 4.67 2.74
CA VAL A 11 15.55 3.67 2.58
C VAL A 11 15.12 2.39 3.28
N THR A 12 15.07 1.29 2.54
CA THR A 12 14.78 -0.03 3.09
C THR A 12 15.99 -0.61 3.84
N GLU A 13 15.78 -1.63 4.66
CA GLU A 13 16.87 -2.28 5.40
C GLU A 13 17.93 -2.91 4.49
N ASP A 14 17.53 -3.36 3.28
CA ASP A 14 18.44 -3.86 2.25
C ASP A 14 19.03 -2.76 1.34
N GLY A 15 18.86 -1.48 1.71
CA GLY A 15 19.50 -0.33 1.07
C GLY A 15 18.82 0.13 -0.23
N VAL A 16 17.61 -0.31 -0.54
CA VAL A 16 16.87 0.18 -1.70
C VAL A 16 16.29 1.57 -1.42
N LEU A 17 16.50 2.51 -2.36
CA LEU A 17 15.96 3.85 -2.28
C LEU A 17 14.55 3.87 -2.88
N ILE A 18 13.58 4.27 -2.08
CA ILE A 18 12.15 4.31 -2.41
C ILE A 18 11.71 5.75 -2.61
N ASP A 19 11.29 6.09 -3.82
CA ASP A 19 10.71 7.41 -4.16
C ASP A 19 9.27 7.46 -3.66
N ALA A 20 9.02 8.36 -2.72
CA ALA A 20 7.72 8.48 -2.07
C ALA A 20 7.21 9.92 -2.05
N VAL A 21 5.91 10.06 -1.82
CA VAL A 21 5.22 11.33 -1.67
C VAL A 21 4.34 11.30 -0.43
N HIS A 22 4.33 12.41 0.29
CA HIS A 22 3.41 12.67 1.38
C HIS A 22 2.52 13.86 1.03
N LEU A 23 1.22 13.66 1.15
CA LEU A 23 0.21 14.72 1.11
C LEU A 23 -0.41 14.83 2.51
N PRO A 24 -0.15 15.92 3.23
CA PRO A 24 -0.78 16.12 4.53
C PRO A 24 -2.30 16.29 4.38
N PRO A 25 -3.09 16.08 5.45
CA PRO A 25 -4.53 16.27 5.42
C PRO A 25 -4.90 17.67 4.92
N GLN A 26 -5.89 17.77 4.03
CA GLN A 26 -6.35 19.07 3.53
C GLN A 26 -6.94 19.91 4.68
N GLY A 27 -6.70 21.24 4.64
CA GLY A 27 -7.20 22.19 5.65
C GLY A 27 -6.20 22.57 6.74
N ARG A 28 -4.94 22.10 6.70
CA ARG A 28 -3.88 22.52 7.62
C ARG A 28 -3.01 23.63 7.01
N PRO A 29 -2.65 24.69 7.79
CA PRO A 29 -1.75 25.73 7.33
C PRO A 29 -0.32 25.20 7.08
N PRO A 30 0.41 25.69 6.07
CA PRO A 30 1.77 25.25 5.72
C PRO A 30 2.81 25.42 6.84
N GLN A 31 2.58 26.33 7.79
CA GLN A 31 3.52 26.65 8.88
C GLN A 31 3.70 25.50 9.88
N GLU A 32 2.71 24.64 10.05
CA GLU A 32 2.81 23.49 10.94
C GLU A 32 3.59 22.31 10.35
N LEU A 33 3.77 22.33 9.03
CA LEU A 33 4.51 21.30 8.28
C LEU A 33 6.02 21.54 8.32
N ALA A 34 6.45 22.80 8.37
CA ALA A 34 7.86 23.18 8.43
C ALA A 34 8.53 22.76 9.75
N ALA A 35 7.80 22.81 10.86
CA ALA A 35 8.32 22.41 12.18
C ALA A 35 8.60 20.89 12.29
N ALA A 36 7.99 20.06 11.44
CA ALA A 36 8.22 18.60 11.38
C ALA A 36 9.38 18.20 10.46
N GLN A 37 10.00 19.16 9.77
CA GLN A 37 11.07 18.93 8.77
C GLN A 37 12.48 19.23 9.29
N GLU A 38 12.65 19.70 10.53
CA GLU A 38 14.00 19.73 11.11
C GLU A 38 14.45 18.29 11.31
N LEU A 39 15.35 17.91 10.43
CA LEU A 39 16.04 16.63 10.32
C LEU A 39 16.53 16.17 11.70
N VAL A 40 15.97 15.07 12.18
CA VAL A 40 16.63 14.29 13.21
C VAL A 40 17.69 13.42 12.51
N PRO A 41 18.99 13.64 12.75
CA PRO A 41 20.01 12.70 12.30
C PRO A 41 19.78 11.35 13.00
N LEU A 42 19.91 10.26 12.27
CA LEU A 42 20.00 8.90 12.82
C LEU A 42 21.18 8.82 13.81
N GLY A 43 20.91 9.05 15.09
CA GLY A 43 21.88 8.94 16.17
C GLY A 43 21.11 8.81 17.48
N LEU A 44 21.34 7.67 18.14
CA LEU A 44 20.87 7.28 19.46
C LEU A 44 20.75 8.48 20.44
N ALA A 45 19.54 8.81 20.85
CA ALA A 45 19.29 9.65 22.00
C ALA A 45 18.25 8.97 22.90
N SER A 46 18.74 8.36 23.98
CA SER A 46 17.97 8.01 25.16
C SER A 46 17.60 9.31 25.90
N GLY A 47 16.36 9.70 25.86
CA GLY A 47 15.82 10.83 26.60
C GLY A 47 14.31 10.81 26.54
N GLU A 48 13.63 10.70 27.69
CA GLU A 48 12.19 10.80 27.78
C GLU A 48 11.71 12.17 27.27
N PRO A 49 10.62 12.26 26.49
CA PRO A 49 10.10 13.53 26.04
C PRO A 49 9.36 14.23 27.18
N GLU A 50 9.90 15.34 27.69
CA GLU A 50 9.14 16.31 28.50
C GLU A 50 8.01 16.90 27.64
N SER A 51 6.77 16.66 28.06
CA SER A 51 5.56 17.17 27.43
C SER A 51 5.28 18.58 27.94
N THR A 52 5.64 19.62 27.17
CA THR A 52 4.97 20.94 27.24
C THR A 52 5.25 21.73 25.95
N GLY A 53 4.50 21.41 24.89
CA GLY A 53 4.39 22.24 23.69
C GLY A 53 2.91 22.50 23.38
N PRO A 54 2.57 23.59 22.63
CA PRO A 54 1.19 23.84 22.24
C PRO A 54 0.62 22.62 21.52
N ALA A 55 -0.62 22.22 21.87
CA ALA A 55 -1.29 20.98 21.46
C ALA A 55 -0.90 20.57 20.04
N ALA A 56 -0.07 19.54 19.91
CA ALA A 56 0.32 18.98 18.62
C ALA A 56 -0.97 18.57 17.90
N LEU A 57 -1.30 19.26 16.81
CA LEU A 57 -2.50 18.97 16.01
C LEU A 57 -2.49 17.50 15.64
N GLN A 58 -3.39 16.76 16.24
CA GLN A 58 -3.45 15.31 16.18
C GLN A 58 -3.63 14.87 14.74
N ARG A 59 -2.59 14.30 14.13
CA ARG A 59 -2.65 13.65 12.82
C ARG A 59 -3.31 12.31 13.05
N ASP A 60 -4.59 12.21 12.71
CA ASP A 60 -5.35 11.04 13.09
C ASP A 60 -5.05 9.87 12.15
N LEU A 61 -5.36 9.99 10.85
CA LEU A 61 -5.25 8.90 9.88
C LEU A 61 -4.29 9.21 8.73
N ALA A 62 -3.40 8.27 8.43
CA ALA A 62 -2.69 8.16 7.15
C ALA A 62 -3.20 6.97 6.34
N LEU A 63 -3.44 7.19 5.06
CA LEU A 63 -3.65 6.15 4.06
C LEU A 63 -2.33 5.92 3.30
N VAL A 64 -1.75 4.74 3.42
CA VAL A 64 -0.58 4.33 2.64
C VAL A 64 -1.07 3.63 1.38
N ILE A 65 -0.90 4.29 0.22
CA ILE A 65 -1.45 3.84 -1.06
C ILE A 65 -0.39 3.15 -1.89
N VAL A 66 -0.67 1.93 -2.30
CA VAL A 66 0.29 1.02 -2.93
C VAL A 66 -0.20 0.61 -4.32
N HIS A 67 0.59 0.88 -5.35
CA HIS A 67 0.22 0.67 -6.74
C HIS A 67 0.35 -0.78 -7.23
N GLY A 68 -0.26 -1.10 -8.38
CA GLY A 68 -0.12 -2.37 -9.07
C GLY A 68 1.20 -2.51 -9.85
N PHE A 69 1.45 -3.72 -10.36
CA PHE A 69 2.62 -4.02 -11.20
C PHE A 69 2.69 -3.10 -12.42
N THR A 70 3.89 -2.60 -12.74
CA THR A 70 4.20 -1.62 -13.79
C THR A 70 3.57 -0.23 -13.63
N MET A 71 2.94 0.04 -12.50
CA MET A 71 2.43 1.37 -12.16
C MET A 71 3.49 2.18 -11.40
N SER A 72 3.17 3.44 -11.09
CA SER A 72 3.95 4.37 -10.30
C SER A 72 2.99 5.41 -9.72
N TRP A 73 3.27 5.94 -8.53
CA TRP A 73 2.45 7.00 -7.94
C TRP A 73 2.38 8.26 -8.81
N GLN A 74 3.39 8.50 -9.64
CA GLN A 74 3.48 9.67 -10.53
C GLN A 74 2.63 9.56 -11.80
N ARG A 75 2.14 8.35 -12.14
CA ARG A 75 1.27 8.18 -13.29
C ARG A 75 -0.07 8.86 -13.05
N GLN A 76 -0.59 9.53 -14.06
CA GLN A 76 -1.83 10.32 -13.96
C GLN A 76 -2.98 9.56 -13.28
N LEU A 77 -3.13 8.27 -13.58
CA LEU A 77 -4.16 7.44 -12.99
C LEU A 77 -3.97 7.25 -11.47
N SER A 78 -2.77 6.85 -11.05
CA SER A 78 -2.45 6.67 -9.62
C SER A 78 -2.50 8.00 -8.89
N TRP A 79 -1.99 9.08 -9.50
CA TRP A 79 -1.99 10.40 -8.91
C TRP A 79 -3.41 10.92 -8.63
N ARG A 80 -4.35 10.72 -9.58
CA ARG A 80 -5.78 11.05 -9.37
C ARG A 80 -6.33 10.35 -8.14
N ILE A 81 -6.04 9.06 -7.99
CA ILE A 81 -6.49 8.26 -6.84
C ILE A 81 -5.87 8.78 -5.53
N VAL A 82 -4.56 9.03 -5.52
CA VAL A 82 -3.82 9.59 -4.38
C VAL A 82 -4.43 10.93 -3.95
N GLN A 83 -4.68 11.83 -4.91
CA GLN A 83 -5.32 13.12 -4.61
C GLN A 83 -6.74 12.95 -4.07
N ARG A 84 -7.52 11.98 -4.58
CA ARG A 84 -8.87 11.75 -4.07
C ARG A 84 -8.86 11.30 -2.62
N PHE A 85 -8.00 10.36 -2.26
CA PHE A 85 -7.83 9.92 -0.88
C PHE A 85 -7.38 11.04 0.06
N ASN A 86 -6.59 11.99 -0.44
CA ASN A 86 -6.13 13.12 0.35
C ASN A 86 -7.24 14.09 0.80
N HIS A 87 -8.43 14.01 0.20
CA HIS A 87 -9.60 14.75 0.70
C HIS A 87 -10.07 14.23 2.07
N SER A 88 -9.79 12.98 2.38
CA SER A 88 -10.29 12.31 3.61
C SER A 88 -9.22 12.15 4.69
N ALA A 89 -7.95 12.04 4.32
CA ALA A 89 -6.86 11.73 5.26
C ALA A 89 -5.51 12.27 4.76
N GLY A 90 -4.47 12.15 5.58
CA GLY A 90 -3.09 12.23 5.07
C GLY A 90 -2.79 11.03 4.17
N VAL A 91 -2.00 11.23 3.13
CA VAL A 91 -1.66 10.17 2.20
C VAL A 91 -0.15 10.02 2.07
N VAL A 92 0.35 8.81 2.18
CA VAL A 92 1.69 8.41 1.76
C VAL A 92 1.55 7.48 0.56
N SER A 93 2.23 7.77 -0.55
CA SER A 93 2.30 6.86 -1.69
C SER A 93 3.73 6.79 -2.19
N PHE A 94 4.12 5.69 -2.83
CA PHE A 94 5.50 5.47 -3.23
C PHE A 94 5.59 4.55 -4.45
N ASP A 95 6.73 4.58 -5.12
CA ASP A 95 7.08 3.61 -6.15
C ASP A 95 7.75 2.40 -5.49
N PHE A 96 7.24 1.20 -5.74
CA PHE A 96 7.91 -0.03 -5.33
C PHE A 96 9.32 -0.13 -5.90
N ARG A 97 10.19 -0.92 -5.24
CA ARG A 97 11.49 -1.28 -5.80
C ARG A 97 11.38 -1.69 -7.27
N GLY A 98 12.31 -1.22 -8.07
CA GLY A 98 12.30 -1.49 -9.49
C GLY A 98 11.26 -0.73 -10.32
N HIS A 99 10.36 0.05 -9.72
CA HIS A 99 9.36 0.87 -10.40
C HIS A 99 9.72 2.35 -10.35
N GLY A 100 9.24 3.11 -11.32
CA GLY A 100 9.34 4.56 -11.37
C GLY A 100 10.74 5.07 -11.08
N ARG A 101 10.88 5.87 -10.01
CA ARG A 101 12.16 6.44 -9.57
C ARG A 101 12.84 5.63 -8.45
N SER A 102 12.17 4.67 -7.84
CA SER A 102 12.78 3.80 -6.84
C SER A 102 13.88 2.94 -7.43
N THR A 103 14.94 2.66 -6.66
CA THR A 103 16.05 1.80 -7.10
C THR A 103 15.72 0.31 -7.00
N GLY A 104 16.69 -0.56 -7.20
CA GLY A 104 16.52 -2.00 -7.07
C GLY A 104 15.73 -2.64 -8.21
N PHE A 105 15.18 -3.82 -7.93
CA PHE A 105 14.43 -4.66 -8.87
C PHE A 105 13.16 -5.18 -8.22
N SER A 106 12.06 -5.19 -8.97
CA SER A 106 10.81 -5.80 -8.54
C SER A 106 10.96 -7.32 -8.42
N THR A 107 10.48 -7.84 -7.32
CA THR A 107 10.37 -9.28 -7.02
C THR A 107 8.93 -9.78 -7.13
N LEU A 108 8.06 -8.99 -7.79
CA LEU A 108 6.66 -9.31 -8.09
C LEU A 108 5.79 -9.56 -6.85
N GLY A 109 6.07 -8.85 -5.76
CA GLY A 109 5.29 -8.88 -4.53
C GLY A 109 5.96 -9.61 -3.36
N ASP A 110 7.20 -10.08 -3.53
CA ASP A 110 7.93 -10.73 -2.42
C ASP A 110 8.61 -9.71 -1.50
N LYS A 111 9.67 -9.05 -1.95
CA LYS A 111 10.41 -8.06 -1.15
C LYS A 111 9.75 -6.68 -1.10
N GLU A 112 8.73 -6.45 -1.89
CA GLU A 112 7.96 -5.21 -1.88
C GLU A 112 7.27 -4.97 -0.53
N ILE A 113 7.16 -5.98 0.34
CA ILE A 113 6.72 -5.79 1.73
C ILE A 113 7.67 -4.90 2.53
N ASP A 114 8.99 -4.92 2.23
CA ASP A 114 9.97 -4.07 2.91
C ASP A 114 9.85 -2.61 2.47
N ASP A 115 9.44 -2.38 1.22
CA ASP A 115 9.16 -1.04 0.69
C ASP A 115 7.92 -0.43 1.36
N LEU A 116 6.89 -1.25 1.57
CA LEU A 116 5.69 -0.85 2.29
C LEU A 116 5.99 -0.60 3.77
N ASP A 117 6.85 -1.41 4.38
CA ASP A 117 7.21 -1.28 5.78
C ASP A 117 7.87 0.08 6.08
N VAL A 118 8.81 0.53 5.25
CA VAL A 118 9.41 1.86 5.45
C VAL A 118 8.41 2.99 5.22
N ALA A 119 7.43 2.83 4.34
CA ALA A 119 6.38 3.83 4.13
C ALA A 119 5.39 3.88 5.31
N VAL A 120 5.06 2.73 5.91
CA VAL A 120 4.23 2.65 7.14
C VAL A 120 4.97 3.29 8.32
N ARG A 121 6.26 2.96 8.51
CA ARG A 121 7.10 3.59 9.54
C ARG A 121 7.18 5.11 9.35
N TYR A 122 7.42 5.56 8.13
CA TYR A 122 7.44 6.99 7.82
C TYR A 122 6.12 7.69 8.17
N ALA A 123 4.97 7.08 7.87
CA ALA A 123 3.68 7.62 8.28
C ALA A 123 3.57 7.76 9.83
N ARG A 124 4.08 6.77 10.57
CA ARG A 124 4.15 6.83 12.03
C ARG A 124 5.09 7.93 12.55
N GLU A 125 6.26 8.07 11.96
CA GLU A 125 7.24 9.14 12.27
C GLU A 125 6.67 10.54 12.02
N LEU A 126 5.83 10.68 11.00
CA LEU A 126 5.07 11.91 10.76
C LEU A 126 4.01 12.20 11.85
N GLY A 127 3.80 11.32 12.82
CA GLY A 127 2.88 11.48 13.96
C GLY A 127 1.44 11.03 13.69
N TYR A 128 1.18 10.25 12.63
CA TYR A 128 -0.15 9.68 12.41
C TYR A 128 -0.47 8.61 13.45
N GLN A 129 -1.60 8.77 14.15
CA GLN A 129 -2.04 7.84 15.19
C GLN A 129 -2.59 6.55 14.61
N ARG A 130 -3.25 6.64 13.45
CA ARG A 130 -3.80 5.51 12.70
C ARG A 130 -3.17 5.44 11.33
N VAL A 131 -2.84 4.23 10.87
CA VAL A 131 -2.28 3.97 9.54
C VAL A 131 -3.05 2.83 8.90
N ALA A 132 -3.70 3.08 7.76
CA ALA A 132 -4.34 2.05 6.96
C ALA A 132 -3.63 1.90 5.62
N THR A 133 -3.51 0.67 5.13
CA THR A 133 -2.88 0.37 3.83
C THR A 133 -3.93 0.01 2.80
N ILE A 134 -3.78 0.57 1.58
CA ILE A 134 -4.67 0.30 0.44
C ILE A 134 -3.79 -0.11 -0.74
N GLY A 135 -3.89 -1.38 -1.15
CA GLY A 135 -3.09 -1.92 -2.25
C GLY A 135 -3.92 -2.33 -3.45
N PHE A 136 -3.41 -2.05 -4.64
CA PHE A 136 -4.04 -2.36 -5.91
C PHE A 136 -3.30 -3.48 -6.65
N SER A 137 -4.01 -4.50 -7.14
CA SER A 137 -3.42 -5.61 -7.92
C SER A 137 -2.25 -6.28 -7.18
N MET A 138 -1.02 -6.22 -7.70
CA MET A 138 0.19 -6.67 -6.99
C MET A 138 0.30 -6.01 -5.61
N GLY A 139 0.04 -4.70 -5.51
CA GLY A 139 -0.01 -4.00 -4.22
C GLY A 139 -1.05 -4.58 -3.26
N GLY A 140 -2.16 -5.11 -3.78
CA GLY A 140 -3.19 -5.80 -2.97
C GLY A 140 -2.65 -7.06 -2.27
N SER A 141 -1.77 -7.83 -2.93
CA SER A 141 -1.07 -8.95 -2.27
C SER A 141 0.01 -8.48 -1.30
N VAL A 142 0.69 -7.38 -1.63
CA VAL A 142 1.75 -6.83 -0.76
C VAL A 142 1.18 -6.33 0.56
N VAL A 143 0.05 -5.60 0.57
CA VAL A 143 -0.55 -5.10 1.83
C VAL A 143 -1.00 -6.24 2.73
N LEU A 144 -1.54 -7.34 2.18
CA LEU A 144 -1.90 -8.52 2.97
C LEU A 144 -0.66 -9.20 3.57
N ARG A 145 0.36 -9.43 2.76
CA ARG A 145 1.61 -10.04 3.24
C ARG A 145 2.34 -9.16 4.26
N HIS A 146 2.37 -7.85 4.04
CA HIS A 146 2.95 -6.90 4.99
C HIS A 146 2.23 -6.96 6.33
N ALA A 147 0.89 -6.86 6.35
CA ALA A 147 0.12 -6.92 7.58
C ALA A 147 0.33 -8.23 8.35
N ALA A 148 0.44 -9.36 7.63
CA ALA A 148 0.69 -10.68 8.21
C ALA A 148 2.11 -10.84 8.79
N LEU A 149 3.12 -10.29 8.12
CA LEU A 149 4.54 -10.56 8.40
C LEU A 149 5.25 -9.43 9.18
N ARG A 150 4.77 -8.19 9.06
CA ARG A 150 5.34 -6.99 9.70
C ARG A 150 4.36 -6.33 10.68
N GLY A 151 3.07 -6.34 10.39
CA GLY A 151 2.05 -5.67 11.21
C GLY A 151 2.15 -4.14 11.14
N GLY A 152 1.90 -3.46 12.26
CA GLY A 152 2.07 -1.99 12.40
C GLY A 152 0.98 -1.14 11.73
N VAL A 153 -0.07 -1.77 11.16
CA VAL A 153 -1.20 -1.11 10.49
C VAL A 153 -2.51 -1.37 11.22
N ASP A 154 -3.45 -0.44 11.09
CA ASP A 154 -4.71 -0.45 11.83
C ASP A 154 -5.90 -0.89 10.96
N ALA A 155 -5.72 -0.96 9.65
CA ALA A 155 -6.68 -1.52 8.69
C ALA A 155 -5.96 -1.85 7.38
N VAL A 156 -6.46 -2.85 6.65
CA VAL A 156 -5.88 -3.32 5.39
C VAL A 156 -6.96 -3.43 4.32
N ILE A 157 -6.72 -2.86 3.14
CA ILE A 157 -7.61 -2.96 1.98
C ILE A 157 -6.84 -3.54 0.79
N SER A 158 -7.30 -4.66 0.27
CA SER A 158 -6.78 -5.27 -0.96
C SER A 158 -7.78 -5.12 -2.10
N VAL A 159 -7.43 -4.36 -3.14
CA VAL A 159 -8.27 -4.13 -4.32
C VAL A 159 -7.73 -4.92 -5.50
N SER A 160 -8.51 -5.85 -6.04
CA SER A 160 -8.14 -6.75 -7.15
C SER A 160 -6.83 -7.52 -6.89
N GLY A 161 -6.52 -7.84 -5.62
CA GLY A 161 -5.33 -8.59 -5.25
C GLY A 161 -5.43 -10.06 -5.70
N PRO A 162 -4.31 -10.68 -6.13
CA PRO A 162 -4.28 -12.12 -6.37
C PRO A 162 -4.36 -12.90 -5.06
N GLY A 163 -5.13 -14.00 -5.03
CA GLY A 163 -5.19 -14.91 -3.89
C GLY A 163 -4.04 -15.91 -3.86
N ARG A 164 -3.39 -16.15 -4.99
CA ARG A 164 -2.32 -17.15 -5.15
C ARG A 164 -1.26 -16.73 -6.14
N TRP A 165 -0.05 -17.26 -5.96
CA TRP A 165 1.06 -17.08 -6.89
C TRP A 165 0.86 -17.86 -8.20
N PHE A 166 1.63 -17.51 -9.23
CA PHE A 166 1.72 -18.19 -10.54
C PHE A 166 0.40 -18.39 -11.29
N TYR A 167 -0.62 -17.58 -11.01
CA TYR A 167 -1.86 -17.69 -11.75
C TYR A 167 -1.69 -17.34 -13.24
N ARG A 168 -2.06 -18.27 -14.11
CA ARG A 168 -1.99 -18.14 -15.59
C ARG A 168 -3.31 -18.44 -16.28
N GLY A 169 -4.41 -18.47 -15.55
CA GLY A 169 -5.72 -18.85 -16.06
C GLY A 169 -6.28 -17.90 -17.10
N THR A 170 -5.93 -16.60 -17.03
CA THR A 170 -6.39 -15.60 -18.00
C THR A 170 -5.36 -15.31 -19.08
N VAL A 171 -5.83 -14.79 -20.23
CA VAL A 171 -4.96 -14.33 -21.33
C VAL A 171 -4.06 -13.18 -20.85
N ALA A 172 -4.63 -12.26 -20.04
CA ALA A 172 -3.90 -11.12 -19.50
C ALA A 172 -2.72 -11.59 -18.63
N MET A 173 -2.96 -12.51 -17.68
CA MET A 173 -1.90 -13.02 -16.81
C MET A 173 -0.85 -13.84 -17.56
N ARG A 174 -1.23 -14.63 -18.57
CA ARG A 174 -0.23 -15.31 -19.43
C ARG A 174 0.71 -14.32 -20.10
N ARG A 175 0.22 -13.14 -20.53
CA ARG A 175 1.05 -12.08 -21.12
C ARG A 175 1.97 -11.44 -20.07
N VAL A 176 1.47 -11.20 -18.85
CA VAL A 176 2.27 -10.69 -17.76
C VAL A 176 3.42 -11.65 -17.42
N HIS A 177 3.14 -12.95 -17.30
CA HIS A 177 4.16 -13.97 -17.07
C HIS A 177 5.20 -14.01 -18.19
N LEU A 178 4.75 -13.98 -19.46
CA LEU A 178 5.67 -13.94 -20.59
C LEU A 178 6.60 -12.72 -20.53
N ALA A 179 6.07 -11.55 -20.16
CA ALA A 179 6.87 -10.33 -20.01
C ALA A 179 7.85 -10.40 -18.84
N ALA A 180 7.43 -10.96 -17.70
CA ALA A 180 8.28 -11.06 -16.51
C ALA A 180 9.39 -12.13 -16.64
N GLU A 181 9.08 -13.28 -17.25
CA GLU A 181 9.98 -14.43 -17.31
C GLU A 181 11.00 -14.35 -18.46
N ARG A 182 10.68 -13.68 -19.57
CA ARG A 182 11.54 -13.59 -20.75
C ARG A 182 12.46 -12.38 -20.69
N ARG A 183 13.73 -12.54 -21.08
CA ARG A 183 14.72 -11.44 -21.13
C ARG A 183 14.22 -10.25 -21.95
N ILE A 184 13.62 -10.53 -23.14
CA ILE A 184 13.07 -9.46 -24.00
C ILE A 184 11.85 -8.78 -23.35
N GLY A 185 11.01 -9.51 -22.63
CA GLY A 185 9.88 -8.97 -21.90
C GLY A 185 10.35 -8.08 -20.74
N ARG A 186 11.34 -8.50 -19.96
CA ARG A 186 11.94 -7.68 -18.91
C ARG A 186 12.61 -6.42 -19.49
N TRP A 187 13.28 -6.54 -20.64
CA TRP A 187 13.81 -5.37 -21.35
C TRP A 187 12.70 -4.39 -21.73
N PHE A 188 11.59 -4.87 -22.29
CA PHE A 188 10.43 -4.06 -22.62
C PHE A 188 9.85 -3.38 -21.36
N CYS A 189 9.64 -4.12 -20.28
CA CYS A 189 9.18 -3.56 -19.02
C CYS A 189 10.09 -2.44 -18.53
N LYS A 190 11.41 -2.61 -18.64
CA LYS A 190 12.37 -1.58 -18.24
C LYS A 190 12.30 -0.34 -19.13
N GLN A 191 12.28 -0.50 -20.45
CA GLN A 191 12.39 0.62 -21.40
C GLN A 191 11.07 1.38 -21.60
N VAL A 192 9.93 0.66 -21.57
CA VAL A 192 8.63 1.24 -21.91
C VAL A 192 7.78 1.50 -20.68
N LEU A 193 7.82 0.59 -19.70
CA LEU A 193 6.98 0.66 -18.52
C LEU A 193 7.72 1.23 -17.29
N ASN A 194 9.02 1.52 -17.44
CA ASN A 194 9.90 1.97 -16.34
C ASN A 194 9.86 1.03 -15.12
N THR A 195 9.89 -0.29 -15.41
CA THR A 195 9.82 -1.34 -14.39
C THR A 195 10.97 -2.33 -14.58
N ARG A 196 11.86 -2.40 -13.61
CA ARG A 196 13.01 -3.32 -13.57
C ARG A 196 12.63 -4.57 -12.77
N ILE A 197 12.51 -5.70 -13.45
CA ILE A 197 12.17 -7.00 -12.82
C ILE A 197 13.45 -7.74 -12.50
N SER A 198 13.53 -8.36 -11.31
CA SER A 198 14.70 -9.15 -10.90
C SER A 198 15.05 -10.23 -11.93
N PRO A 199 16.32 -10.34 -12.30
CA PRO A 199 16.79 -11.42 -13.15
C PRO A 199 16.89 -12.76 -12.42
N ASP A 200 16.92 -12.77 -11.08
CA ASP A 200 17.22 -13.94 -10.24
C ASP A 200 16.08 -14.97 -10.23
N GLY A 201 14.94 -14.59 -10.82
CA GLY A 201 13.76 -15.45 -10.86
C GLY A 201 12.96 -15.43 -9.55
N TRP A 202 12.12 -16.43 -9.38
CA TRP A 202 11.27 -16.57 -8.21
C TRP A 202 12.02 -17.34 -7.09
N PRO A 203 11.92 -16.90 -5.83
CA PRO A 203 12.64 -17.56 -4.74
C PRO A 203 12.13 -18.99 -4.50
N THR A 204 13.01 -19.82 -3.94
CA THR A 204 12.68 -21.19 -3.51
C THR A 204 13.13 -21.37 -2.06
N PRO A 205 12.24 -21.74 -1.11
CA PRO A 205 10.80 -22.01 -1.30
C PRO A 205 10.00 -20.77 -1.72
N ASP A 206 8.79 -20.99 -2.25
CA ASP A 206 7.87 -19.90 -2.60
C ASP A 206 7.60 -19.00 -1.38
N PRO A 207 7.56 -17.67 -1.55
CA PRO A 207 7.13 -16.78 -0.50
C PRO A 207 5.69 -17.09 -0.07
N LEU A 208 5.34 -16.75 1.19
CA LEU A 208 4.00 -16.95 1.73
C LEU A 208 2.93 -16.42 0.75
N PRO A 209 1.99 -17.29 0.27
CA PRO A 209 0.96 -16.87 -0.67
C PRO A 209 0.00 -15.84 -0.05
N PRO A 210 -0.61 -14.94 -0.86
CA PRO A 210 -1.49 -13.90 -0.34
C PRO A 210 -2.69 -14.42 0.47
N ALA A 211 -3.31 -15.55 0.08
CA ALA A 211 -4.42 -16.12 0.84
C ALA A 211 -3.95 -16.71 2.18
N GLU A 212 -2.78 -17.33 2.22
CA GLU A 212 -2.20 -17.81 3.48
C GLU A 212 -1.80 -16.65 4.39
N ALA A 213 -1.28 -15.57 3.82
CA ALA A 213 -1.01 -14.34 4.56
C ALA A 213 -2.29 -13.74 5.15
N ALA A 214 -3.39 -13.68 4.37
CA ALA A 214 -4.67 -13.18 4.85
C ALA A 214 -5.18 -13.95 6.09
N ALA A 215 -4.93 -15.26 6.16
CA ALA A 215 -5.29 -16.10 7.29
C ALA A 215 -4.53 -15.76 8.60
N LEU A 216 -3.42 -15.05 8.50
CA LEU A 216 -2.58 -14.64 9.65
C LEU A 216 -2.90 -13.23 10.15
N ILE A 217 -3.67 -12.44 9.40
CA ILE A 217 -4.03 -11.08 9.79
C ILE A 217 -5.16 -11.13 10.83
N THR A 218 -4.79 -10.88 12.07
CA THR A 218 -5.75 -10.79 13.18
C THR A 218 -5.07 -10.08 14.36
N PRO A 219 -5.72 -9.19 15.08
CA PRO A 219 -7.12 -8.72 14.96
C PRO A 219 -7.30 -7.53 13.99
N THR A 220 -6.32 -7.20 13.16
CA THR A 220 -6.40 -6.06 12.22
C THR A 220 -7.51 -6.29 11.19
N PRO A 221 -8.46 -5.35 10.99
CA PRO A 221 -9.55 -5.49 10.04
C PRO A 221 -9.06 -5.51 8.58
N VAL A 222 -9.65 -6.40 7.78
CA VAL A 222 -9.30 -6.62 6.37
C VAL A 222 -10.52 -6.41 5.49
N LEU A 223 -10.38 -5.57 4.46
CA LEU A 223 -11.34 -5.45 3.37
C LEU A 223 -10.76 -6.01 2.08
N ILE A 224 -11.44 -6.96 1.49
CA ILE A 224 -11.18 -7.48 0.15
C ILE A 224 -12.17 -6.85 -0.83
N VAL A 225 -11.66 -6.18 -1.86
CA VAL A 225 -12.46 -5.58 -2.93
C VAL A 225 -12.10 -6.24 -4.24
N HIS A 226 -13.09 -6.79 -4.94
CA HIS A 226 -12.85 -7.48 -6.20
C HIS A 226 -13.98 -7.25 -7.19
N GLY A 227 -13.68 -7.32 -8.49
CA GLY A 227 -14.65 -7.11 -9.55
C GLY A 227 -15.01 -8.39 -10.30
N ASP A 228 -16.27 -8.51 -10.72
CA ASP A 228 -16.73 -9.63 -11.52
C ASP A 228 -16.30 -9.54 -13.01
N LYS A 229 -15.74 -8.39 -13.43
CA LYS A 229 -15.19 -8.13 -14.77
C LYS A 229 -13.67 -8.00 -14.80
N ASP A 230 -12.99 -8.45 -13.75
CA ASP A 230 -11.54 -8.43 -13.72
C ASP A 230 -10.95 -9.41 -14.75
N ILE A 231 -10.20 -8.87 -15.71
CA ILE A 231 -9.61 -9.66 -16.79
C ILE A 231 -8.28 -10.33 -16.43
N TYR A 232 -7.67 -9.91 -15.30
CA TYR A 232 -6.43 -10.48 -14.78
C TYR A 232 -6.72 -11.58 -13.78
N PHE A 233 -7.50 -11.28 -12.75
CA PHE A 233 -7.86 -12.19 -11.67
C PHE A 233 -9.38 -12.35 -11.60
N PRO A 234 -9.92 -13.51 -11.96
CA PRO A 234 -11.35 -13.79 -11.82
C PRO A 234 -11.83 -13.66 -10.36
N PRO A 235 -13.16 -13.54 -10.14
CA PRO A 235 -13.75 -13.33 -8.81
C PRO A 235 -13.35 -14.36 -7.74
N ASP A 236 -12.95 -15.58 -8.14
CA ASP A 236 -12.49 -16.63 -7.23
C ASP A 236 -11.23 -16.22 -6.45
N HIS A 237 -10.41 -15.30 -6.97
CA HIS A 237 -9.28 -14.76 -6.22
C HIS A 237 -9.73 -13.90 -5.04
N GLY A 238 -10.69 -13.00 -5.23
CA GLY A 238 -11.28 -12.21 -4.15
C GLY A 238 -11.98 -13.08 -3.12
N GLN A 239 -12.74 -14.08 -3.57
CA GLN A 239 -13.40 -15.04 -2.70
C GLN A 239 -12.39 -15.87 -1.89
N GLN A 240 -11.32 -16.37 -2.52
CA GLN A 240 -10.25 -17.11 -1.86
C GLN A 240 -9.57 -16.30 -0.75
N LEU A 241 -9.29 -15.01 -1.00
CA LEU A 241 -8.72 -14.11 0.00
C LEU A 241 -9.66 -13.91 1.20
N TYR A 242 -10.95 -13.68 0.91
CA TYR A 242 -11.97 -13.50 1.95
C TYR A 242 -12.18 -14.77 2.77
N ASP A 243 -12.28 -15.94 2.12
CA ASP A 243 -12.49 -17.21 2.83
C ASP A 243 -11.31 -17.53 3.76
N ALA A 244 -10.09 -17.21 3.36
CA ALA A 244 -8.88 -17.43 4.15
C ALA A 244 -8.74 -16.42 5.30
N ALA A 245 -9.15 -15.17 5.12
CA ALA A 245 -9.00 -14.12 6.14
C ALA A 245 -9.82 -14.45 7.40
N ARG A 246 -9.34 -13.97 8.56
CA ARG A 246 -10.05 -14.05 9.85
C ARG A 246 -10.81 -12.76 10.13
N GLU A 247 -11.77 -12.85 11.05
CA GLU A 247 -12.48 -11.67 11.55
C GLU A 247 -11.52 -10.70 12.28
N PRO A 248 -11.79 -9.38 12.16
CA PRO A 248 -12.85 -8.73 11.38
C PRO A 248 -12.50 -8.62 9.89
N LYS A 249 -13.39 -9.08 9.01
CA LYS A 249 -13.18 -9.07 7.56
C LYS A 249 -14.45 -8.69 6.79
N GLU A 250 -14.26 -8.07 5.62
CA GLU A 250 -15.35 -7.77 4.68
C GLU A 250 -14.95 -8.14 3.24
N LEU A 251 -15.93 -8.49 2.41
CA LEU A 251 -15.78 -8.67 0.96
C LEU A 251 -16.73 -7.75 0.21
N TRP A 252 -16.19 -6.92 -0.66
CA TRP A 252 -16.97 -6.15 -1.64
C TRP A 252 -16.74 -6.74 -3.03
N MET A 253 -17.64 -7.64 -3.44
CA MET A 253 -17.68 -8.13 -4.82
C MET A 253 -18.50 -7.14 -5.64
N ILE A 254 -17.83 -6.34 -6.50
CA ILE A 254 -18.47 -5.21 -7.20
C ILE A 254 -18.85 -5.63 -8.62
N HIS A 255 -20.15 -5.56 -8.92
CA HIS A 255 -20.66 -5.87 -10.25
C HIS A 255 -20.21 -4.84 -11.28
N GLY A 256 -19.72 -5.31 -12.43
CA GLY A 256 -19.20 -4.47 -13.51
C GLY A 256 -17.81 -3.89 -13.27
N PHE A 257 -17.25 -4.04 -12.07
CA PHE A 257 -15.90 -3.56 -11.76
C PHE A 257 -14.85 -4.45 -12.44
N GLY A 258 -13.91 -3.81 -13.10
CA GLY A 258 -12.80 -4.48 -13.74
C GLY A 258 -11.59 -4.60 -12.81
N HIS A 259 -10.41 -4.15 -13.27
CA HIS A 259 -9.16 -4.37 -12.54
C HIS A 259 -8.61 -3.10 -11.91
N ALA A 260 -8.45 -3.13 -10.59
CA ALA A 260 -7.62 -2.24 -9.76
C ALA A 260 -7.80 -0.74 -10.07
N GLU A 261 -6.70 0.02 -10.15
CA GLU A 261 -6.69 1.48 -10.29
C GLU A 261 -7.47 1.97 -11.52
N ARG A 262 -7.47 1.18 -12.60
CA ARG A 262 -8.15 1.58 -13.84
C ARG A 262 -9.66 1.74 -13.69
N HIS A 263 -10.26 0.98 -12.79
CA HIS A 263 -11.71 0.98 -12.57
C HIS A 263 -12.11 1.62 -11.23
N THR A 264 -11.15 2.04 -10.41
CA THR A 264 -11.40 2.78 -9.19
C THR A 264 -11.77 4.22 -9.54
N ASP A 265 -13.06 4.54 -9.45
CA ASP A 265 -13.58 5.90 -9.58
C ASP A 265 -13.53 6.65 -8.25
N ASP A 266 -13.93 7.92 -8.27
CA ASP A 266 -13.91 8.77 -7.09
C ASP A 266 -14.89 8.29 -6.00
N ALA A 267 -16.03 7.74 -6.40
CA ALA A 267 -17.02 7.22 -5.46
C ALA A 267 -16.52 5.97 -4.72
N LEU A 268 -15.83 5.07 -5.44
CA LEU A 268 -15.20 3.92 -4.80
C LEU A 268 -14.05 4.35 -3.89
N ALA A 269 -13.21 5.30 -4.32
CA ALA A 269 -12.13 5.83 -3.49
C ALA A 269 -12.66 6.44 -2.18
N ASP A 270 -13.76 7.20 -2.22
CA ASP A 270 -14.40 7.76 -1.02
C ASP A 270 -14.93 6.67 -0.08
N ARG A 271 -15.54 5.62 -0.64
CA ARG A 271 -16.03 4.48 0.17
C ARG A 271 -14.89 3.72 0.83
N LEU A 272 -13.76 3.51 0.13
CA LEU A 272 -12.56 2.87 0.68
C LEU A 272 -11.96 3.70 1.81
N ALA A 273 -11.87 5.03 1.63
CA ALA A 273 -11.38 5.94 2.67
C ALA A 273 -12.29 5.93 3.91
N ALA A 274 -13.60 5.98 3.72
CA ALA A 274 -14.57 5.92 4.81
C ALA A 274 -14.52 4.58 5.58
N TRP A 275 -14.34 3.47 4.87
CA TRP A 275 -14.15 2.17 5.50
C TRP A 275 -12.85 2.12 6.30
N ALA A 276 -11.74 2.59 5.74
CA ALA A 276 -10.44 2.63 6.40
C ALA A 276 -10.49 3.46 7.69
N ASP A 277 -11.15 4.62 7.66
CA ASP A 277 -11.34 5.50 8.82
C ASP A 277 -12.12 4.78 9.92
N LYS A 278 -13.29 4.24 9.60
CA LYS A 278 -14.15 3.53 10.55
C LYS A 278 -13.46 2.31 11.14
N ALA A 279 -12.86 1.46 10.30
CA ALA A 279 -12.25 0.20 10.71
C ALA A 279 -11.02 0.44 11.59
N SER A 280 -10.14 1.38 11.21
CA SER A 280 -8.94 1.71 11.99
C SER A 280 -9.29 2.37 13.33
N ALA A 281 -10.37 3.18 13.39
CA ALA A 281 -10.83 3.78 14.63
C ALA A 281 -11.37 2.72 15.61
N ALA A 282 -12.20 1.80 15.13
CA ALA A 282 -12.72 0.70 15.93
C ALA A 282 -11.58 -0.19 16.47
N PHE A 283 -10.63 -0.54 15.61
CA PHE A 283 -9.47 -1.35 15.98
C PHE A 283 -8.65 -0.69 17.09
N ARG A 284 -8.39 0.61 17.02
CA ARG A 284 -7.65 1.33 18.06
C ARG A 284 -8.42 1.45 19.37
N ALA A 285 -9.73 1.64 19.30
CA ALA A 285 -10.57 1.68 20.50
C ALA A 285 -10.54 0.35 21.29
N GLU A 286 -10.51 -0.77 20.59
CA GLU A 286 -10.43 -2.10 21.22
C GLU A 286 -9.07 -2.40 21.86
N GLN A 287 -7.99 -1.72 21.40
CA GLN A 287 -6.65 -1.89 21.95
C GLN A 287 -6.33 -0.98 23.14
N GLN A 288 -7.16 0.03 23.38
CA GLN A 288 -6.99 0.88 24.58
C GLN A 288 -7.50 0.13 25.80
N PRO A 289 -6.68 -0.03 26.86
CA PRO A 289 -7.16 -0.67 28.07
C PRO A 289 -8.34 0.13 28.63
N ALA A 290 -9.38 -0.57 29.08
CA ALA A 290 -10.49 0.06 29.81
C ALA A 290 -9.91 0.80 31.04
N THR A 291 -10.01 2.13 31.03
CA THR A 291 -9.61 3.01 32.15
C THR A 291 -10.54 2.86 33.32
#